data_fa7b036a017b282e89cad04102f98260
#
_entry.id   fa7b036a017b282e89cad04102f98260
#
_cell.length_a   1.000
_cell.length_b   1.000
_cell.length_c   1.000
_cell.angle_alpha   90.00
_cell.angle_beta   90.00
_cell.angle_gamma   90.00
#
_symmetry.space_group_name_H-M   'P 1'
#
loop_
_entity.id
_entity.type
_entity.pdbx_description
1 polymer ?
#
loop_
_entity_poly.entity_id
_entity_poly.type
_entity_poly.pdbx_seq_one_letter_code
_entity_poly.pdbx_strand_id
1 'polypeptide(L)'
;MHSRIFQVNTAPIDKSDYIDESHYYDHWFLNSVADYVNENTNRNNDIKWLQNCYENKGLSFGKDDNGEYFIVEDKAKYFESNFEGFQNVLKELSERTFEDFINGMSGIFLYRAKNFYDDEYGFYVECEECGTETFDEFVRYTTVGTKYYIGATIDYHC
;
A
#
# COMPACT_ATOMS: atom_id res chain seq x y z
N MET A 1 14.92 1.42 -0.23
CA MET A 1 13.99 1.62 0.92
C MET A 1 13.27 0.30 1.17
N HIS A 2 12.90 -0.02 2.44
CA HIS A 2 12.16 -1.26 2.73
C HIS A 2 10.69 -0.96 3.01
N SER A 3 9.79 -1.76 2.45
CA SER A 3 8.37 -1.75 2.75
C SER A 3 7.80 -3.18 2.76
N ARG A 4 6.47 -3.34 2.80
CA ARG A 4 5.84 -4.66 2.99
C ARG A 4 4.74 -4.90 1.98
N ILE A 5 4.64 -6.18 1.59
CA ILE A 5 3.49 -6.73 0.89
C ILE A 5 2.73 -7.59 1.90
N PHE A 6 1.42 -7.42 1.99
CA PHE A 6 0.53 -8.18 2.86
C PHE A 6 -0.35 -9.08 2.01
N GLN A 7 -0.22 -10.40 2.16
CA GLN A 7 -1.20 -11.32 1.59
C GLN A 7 -2.53 -11.14 2.32
N VAL A 8 -3.61 -10.93 1.59
CA VAL A 8 -4.95 -10.72 2.16
C VAL A 8 -6.02 -11.53 1.44
N ASN A 9 -7.06 -11.93 2.17
CA ASN A 9 -8.24 -12.60 1.60
C ASN A 9 -9.47 -12.32 2.48
N THR A 10 -10.66 -12.37 1.90
CA THR A 10 -11.93 -12.29 2.62
C THR A 10 -12.22 -13.57 3.41
N ALA A 11 -11.67 -14.70 3.00
CA ALA A 11 -11.66 -15.96 3.77
C ALA A 11 -10.36 -16.06 4.61
N PRO A 12 -10.39 -16.81 5.74
CA PRO A 12 -9.19 -17.14 6.50
C PRO A 12 -8.12 -17.80 5.61
N ILE A 13 -6.86 -17.47 5.84
CA ILE A 13 -5.72 -18.00 5.08
C ILE A 13 -4.96 -18.98 5.97
N ASP A 14 -4.92 -20.25 5.57
CA ASP A 14 -4.12 -21.24 6.27
C ASP A 14 -2.63 -20.99 6.07
N LYS A 15 -1.79 -21.37 7.05
CA LYS A 15 -0.35 -21.18 6.96
C LYS A 15 0.30 -21.94 5.78
N SER A 16 -0.32 -23.01 5.33
CA SER A 16 0.11 -23.77 4.15
C SER A 16 -0.07 -23.00 2.83
N ASP A 17 -0.95 -21.98 2.85
CA ASP A 17 -1.31 -21.18 1.69
C ASP A 17 -0.62 -19.79 1.73
N TYR A 18 0.30 -19.59 2.70
CA TYR A 18 1.09 -18.38 2.78
C TYR A 18 2.03 -18.30 1.58
N ILE A 19 1.96 -17.17 0.87
CA ILE A 19 2.94 -16.89 -0.18
C ILE A 19 4.33 -16.71 0.42
N ASP A 20 5.35 -17.07 -0.35
CA ASP A 20 6.75 -16.87 -0.06
C ASP A 20 7.42 -15.99 -1.13
N GLU A 21 8.73 -15.76 -1.03
CA GLU A 21 9.45 -14.92 -1.99
C GLU A 21 9.43 -15.48 -3.42
N SER A 22 9.27 -16.82 -3.59
CA SER A 22 9.24 -17.44 -4.91
C SER A 22 8.03 -17.07 -5.74
N HIS A 23 6.93 -16.61 -5.08
CA HIS A 23 5.75 -16.06 -5.74
C HIS A 23 6.09 -14.87 -6.67
N TYR A 24 7.17 -14.16 -6.36
CA TYR A 24 7.58 -12.94 -7.08
C TYR A 24 8.71 -13.13 -8.09
N TYR A 25 9.32 -14.33 -8.23
CA TYR A 25 10.51 -14.50 -9.07
C TYR A 25 10.29 -14.17 -10.55
N ASP A 26 9.13 -14.50 -11.10
CA ASP A 26 8.75 -14.16 -12.48
C ASP A 26 7.62 -13.09 -12.53
N HIS A 27 7.41 -12.38 -11.42
CA HIS A 27 6.34 -11.42 -11.29
C HIS A 27 6.78 -10.03 -11.74
N TRP A 28 5.86 -9.26 -12.36
CA TRP A 28 6.12 -7.90 -12.83
C TRP A 28 6.65 -6.95 -11.74
N PHE A 29 6.28 -7.22 -10.48
CA PHE A 29 6.65 -6.40 -9.33
C PHE A 29 8.18 -6.32 -9.14
N LEU A 30 8.88 -7.45 -9.32
CA LEU A 30 10.34 -7.45 -9.39
C LEU A 30 10.82 -6.73 -10.65
N ASN A 31 11.82 -5.91 -10.52
CA ASN A 31 12.41 -5.03 -11.55
C ASN A 31 11.53 -3.87 -12.02
N SER A 32 10.25 -3.77 -11.60
CA SER A 32 9.39 -2.62 -11.88
C SER A 32 9.23 -1.71 -10.66
N VAL A 33 9.04 -2.31 -9.48
CA VAL A 33 8.89 -1.60 -8.19
C VAL A 33 10.00 -1.98 -7.23
N ALA A 34 10.30 -3.28 -7.11
CA ALA A 34 11.27 -3.82 -6.17
C ALA A 34 12.54 -4.35 -6.86
N ASP A 35 13.69 -4.10 -6.23
CA ASP A 35 14.98 -4.72 -6.59
C ASP A 35 15.03 -6.17 -6.14
N TYR A 36 14.48 -6.46 -4.96
CA TYR A 36 14.33 -7.81 -4.40
C TYR A 36 13.18 -7.89 -3.39
N VAL A 37 12.75 -9.12 -3.11
CA VAL A 37 11.79 -9.48 -2.06
C VAL A 37 12.41 -10.50 -1.11
N ASN A 38 11.92 -10.56 0.14
CA ASN A 38 12.41 -11.49 1.16
C ASN A 38 11.26 -11.92 2.09
N GLU A 39 11.11 -13.23 2.29
CA GLU A 39 10.11 -13.80 3.20
C GLU A 39 10.52 -13.80 4.67
N ASN A 40 11.80 -13.54 4.99
CA ASN A 40 12.31 -13.51 6.36
C ASN A 40 11.88 -12.25 7.10
N THR A 41 10.59 -12.14 7.37
CA THR A 41 9.97 -11.02 8.07
C THR A 41 9.50 -11.41 9.47
N ASN A 42 9.21 -10.42 10.30
CA ASN A 42 8.47 -10.63 11.53
C ASN A 42 7.01 -10.19 11.32
N ARG A 43 6.17 -11.13 10.83
CA ARG A 43 4.76 -10.90 10.51
C ARG A 43 4.01 -10.12 11.59
N ASN A 44 4.21 -10.44 12.87
CA ASN A 44 3.51 -9.74 13.95
C ASN A 44 3.92 -8.27 14.06
N ASN A 45 5.19 -7.97 13.83
CA ASN A 45 5.68 -6.58 13.83
C ASN A 45 5.20 -5.85 12.58
N ASP A 46 5.14 -6.51 11.44
CA ASP A 46 4.67 -5.94 10.18
C ASP A 46 3.18 -5.58 10.27
N ILE A 47 2.34 -6.47 10.85
CA ILE A 47 0.92 -6.18 11.09
C ILE A 47 0.76 -5.00 12.07
N LYS A 48 1.56 -4.94 13.12
CA LYS A 48 1.55 -3.79 14.03
C LYS A 48 1.98 -2.50 13.34
N TRP A 49 2.93 -2.58 12.42
CA TRP A 49 3.35 -1.42 11.63
C TRP A 49 2.20 -0.92 10.75
N LEU A 50 1.54 -1.82 10.01
CA LEU A 50 0.36 -1.50 9.23
C LEU A 50 -0.75 -0.86 10.10
N GLN A 51 -1.05 -1.49 11.25
CA GLN A 51 -2.02 -0.98 12.22
C GLN A 51 -1.67 0.43 12.69
N ASN A 52 -0.44 0.68 13.11
CA ASN A 52 0.01 2.00 13.57
C ASN A 52 -0.13 3.08 12.49
N CYS A 53 0.05 2.72 11.22
CA CYS A 53 -0.11 3.65 10.10
C CYS A 53 -1.57 4.03 9.84
N TYR A 54 -2.52 3.11 10.05
CA TYR A 54 -3.87 3.27 9.51
C TYR A 54 -5.04 3.11 10.48
N GLU A 55 -4.86 2.61 11.72
CA GLU A 55 -5.95 2.35 12.69
C GLU A 55 -6.82 3.60 12.95
N ASN A 56 -6.22 4.77 12.95
CA ASN A 56 -6.96 6.03 13.14
C ASN A 56 -7.28 6.77 11.83
N LYS A 57 -7.04 6.11 10.68
CA LYS A 57 -7.23 6.66 9.34
C LYS A 57 -8.29 5.92 8.54
N GLY A 58 -9.38 5.54 9.17
CA GLY A 58 -10.50 4.88 8.49
C GLY A 58 -10.39 3.37 8.33
N LEU A 59 -9.38 2.73 8.93
CA LEU A 59 -9.29 1.28 9.07
C LEU A 59 -9.48 0.87 10.53
N SER A 60 -10.08 -0.31 10.73
CA SER A 60 -10.08 -1.02 12.01
C SER A 60 -9.31 -2.34 11.88
N PHE A 61 -8.65 -2.74 12.96
CA PHE A 61 -7.84 -3.96 13.02
C PHE A 61 -8.35 -4.86 14.15
N GLY A 62 -8.29 -6.15 13.93
CA GLY A 62 -8.74 -7.11 14.94
C GLY A 62 -8.09 -8.48 14.76
N LYS A 63 -8.43 -9.37 15.68
CA LYS A 63 -8.05 -10.76 15.65
C LYS A 63 -9.22 -11.61 16.14
N ASP A 64 -9.49 -12.70 15.45
CA ASP A 64 -10.44 -13.72 15.86
C ASP A 64 -9.78 -15.12 15.81
N ASP A 65 -10.59 -16.18 15.95
CA ASP A 65 -10.09 -17.56 15.92
C ASP A 65 -9.43 -17.96 14.59
N ASN A 66 -9.70 -17.20 13.52
CA ASN A 66 -9.20 -17.44 12.17
C ASN A 66 -7.95 -16.59 11.83
N GLY A 67 -7.57 -15.65 12.68
CA GLY A 67 -6.35 -14.85 12.49
C GLY A 67 -6.55 -13.34 12.63
N GLU A 68 -5.49 -12.61 12.33
CA GLU A 68 -5.50 -11.16 12.29
C GLU A 68 -6.19 -10.68 11.00
N TYR A 69 -6.94 -9.58 11.11
CA TYR A 69 -7.67 -8.98 9.99
C TYR A 69 -7.71 -7.46 10.10
N PHE A 70 -8.06 -6.82 8.99
CA PHE A 70 -8.50 -5.42 8.98
C PHE A 70 -9.80 -5.24 8.20
N ILE A 71 -10.44 -4.10 8.44
CA ILE A 71 -11.65 -3.67 7.74
C ILE A 71 -11.45 -2.22 7.31
N VAL A 72 -11.76 -1.89 6.06
CA VAL A 72 -11.84 -0.50 5.61
C VAL A 72 -13.21 0.03 6.02
N GLU A 73 -13.22 0.91 7.02
CA GLU A 73 -14.46 1.48 7.59
C GLU A 73 -14.87 2.78 6.91
N ASP A 74 -13.89 3.62 6.57
CA ASP A 74 -14.13 4.95 6.02
C ASP A 74 -13.03 5.37 5.05
N LYS A 75 -13.31 5.27 3.76
CA LYS A 75 -12.39 5.66 2.69
C LYS A 75 -12.11 7.17 2.67
N ALA A 76 -13.12 8.00 3.01
CA ALA A 76 -12.94 9.45 3.02
C ALA A 76 -11.90 9.83 4.08
N LYS A 77 -12.01 9.23 5.26
CA LYS A 77 -11.03 9.42 6.35
C LYS A 77 -9.64 8.88 5.98
N TYR A 78 -9.59 7.76 5.24
CA TYR A 78 -8.31 7.20 4.78
C TYR A 78 -7.58 8.17 3.84
N PHE A 79 -8.28 8.72 2.85
CA PHE A 79 -7.69 9.57 1.83
C PHE A 79 -7.63 11.06 2.17
N GLU A 80 -8.18 11.50 3.31
CA GLU A 80 -8.27 12.93 3.66
C GLU A 80 -6.92 13.66 3.57
N SER A 81 -5.90 13.15 4.27
CA SER A 81 -4.57 13.77 4.27
C SER A 81 -3.87 13.67 2.91
N ASN A 82 -4.08 12.56 2.19
CA ASN A 82 -3.53 12.37 0.85
C ASN A 82 -4.16 13.37 -0.13
N PHE A 83 -5.47 13.57 -0.05
CA PHE A 83 -6.18 14.52 -0.89
C PHE A 83 -5.74 15.97 -0.62
N GLU A 84 -5.60 16.36 0.65
CA GLU A 84 -5.07 17.68 1.02
C GLU A 84 -3.65 17.90 0.49
N GLY A 85 -2.77 16.91 0.68
CA GLY A 85 -1.40 16.95 0.16
C GLY A 85 -1.36 17.06 -1.36
N PHE A 86 -2.19 16.26 -2.05
CA PHE A 86 -2.35 16.32 -3.50
C PHE A 86 -2.78 17.70 -4.00
N GLN A 87 -3.82 18.29 -3.39
CA GLN A 87 -4.30 19.62 -3.75
C GLN A 87 -3.25 20.72 -3.52
N ASN A 88 -2.50 20.64 -2.41
CA ASN A 88 -1.44 21.59 -2.13
C ASN A 88 -0.33 21.53 -3.20
N VAL A 89 0.08 20.33 -3.60
CA VAL A 89 1.09 20.15 -4.66
C VAL A 89 0.58 20.65 -6.01
N LEU A 90 -0.69 20.42 -6.36
CA LEU A 90 -1.27 20.94 -7.61
C LEU A 90 -1.30 22.48 -7.61
N LYS A 91 -1.59 23.09 -6.47
CA LYS A 91 -1.53 24.55 -6.33
C LYS A 91 -0.10 25.06 -6.55
N GLU A 92 0.89 24.47 -5.86
CA GLU A 92 2.30 24.82 -6.05
C GLU A 92 2.74 24.63 -7.50
N LEU A 93 2.30 23.57 -8.17
CA LEU A 93 2.59 23.30 -9.57
C LEU A 93 1.97 24.37 -10.51
N SER A 94 0.73 24.81 -10.22
CA SER A 94 0.05 25.84 -11.03
C SER A 94 0.72 27.21 -10.97
N GLU A 95 1.51 27.47 -9.94
CA GLU A 95 2.26 28.71 -9.74
C GLU A 95 3.64 28.71 -10.44
N ARG A 96 4.04 27.58 -11.06
CA ARG A 96 5.33 27.44 -11.77
C ARG A 96 5.31 28.22 -13.09
N THR A 97 6.46 28.80 -13.39
CA THR A 97 6.66 29.60 -14.61
C THR A 97 7.06 28.69 -15.79
N PHE A 98 7.02 29.26 -16.99
CA PHE A 98 7.55 28.59 -18.18
C PHE A 98 9.08 28.28 -18.04
N GLU A 99 9.81 29.15 -17.36
CA GLU A 99 11.24 28.95 -17.08
C GLU A 99 11.45 27.74 -16.13
N ASP A 100 10.64 27.59 -15.08
CA ASP A 100 10.67 26.41 -14.20
C ASP A 100 10.40 25.13 -14.99
N PHE A 101 9.48 25.18 -15.95
CA PHE A 101 9.12 24.02 -16.79
C PHE A 101 10.29 23.58 -17.67
N ILE A 102 10.94 24.50 -18.39
CA ILE A 102 12.08 24.16 -19.27
C ILE A 102 13.33 23.75 -18.48
N ASN A 103 13.48 24.19 -17.24
CA ASN A 103 14.57 23.79 -16.34
C ASN A 103 14.27 22.50 -15.54
N GLY A 104 13.16 21.82 -15.81
CA GLY A 104 12.79 20.56 -15.18
C GLY A 104 12.31 20.66 -13.71
N MET A 105 12.14 21.88 -13.18
CA MET A 105 11.72 22.10 -11.78
C MET A 105 10.30 21.61 -11.50
N SER A 106 9.49 21.45 -12.54
CA SER A 106 8.11 20.93 -12.39
C SER A 106 8.05 19.42 -12.08
N GLY A 107 9.11 18.66 -12.41
CA GLY A 107 9.12 17.20 -12.26
C GLY A 107 8.94 16.72 -10.84
N ILE A 108 9.54 17.43 -9.86
CA ILE A 108 9.39 17.07 -8.43
C ILE A 108 7.95 17.18 -7.94
N PHE A 109 7.19 18.16 -8.45
CA PHE A 109 5.78 18.34 -8.06
C PHE A 109 4.89 17.25 -8.65
N LEU A 110 5.16 16.82 -9.89
CA LEU A 110 4.44 15.70 -10.51
C LEU A 110 4.71 14.39 -9.75
N TYR A 111 5.95 14.14 -9.36
CA TYR A 111 6.31 13.00 -8.53
C TYR A 111 5.59 13.03 -7.16
N ARG A 112 5.62 14.18 -6.46
CA ARG A 112 4.91 14.34 -5.18
C ARG A 112 3.40 14.18 -5.33
N ALA A 113 2.80 14.73 -6.40
CA ALA A 113 1.38 14.58 -6.67
C ALA A 113 1.01 13.10 -6.90
N LYS A 114 1.82 12.36 -7.67
CA LYS A 114 1.65 10.92 -7.86
C LYS A 114 1.66 10.19 -6.52
N ASN A 115 2.65 10.45 -5.65
CA ASN A 115 2.76 9.77 -4.36
C ASN A 115 1.60 10.08 -3.40
N PHE A 116 1.01 11.27 -3.45
CA PHE A 116 -0.21 11.56 -2.69
C PHE A 116 -1.44 10.87 -3.27
N TYR A 117 -1.47 10.62 -4.57
CA TYR A 117 -2.56 9.91 -5.21
C TYR A 117 -2.45 8.39 -4.99
N ASP A 118 -1.25 7.84 -5.12
CA ASP A 118 -0.93 6.42 -5.02
C ASP A 118 0.55 6.24 -4.67
N ASP A 119 0.84 5.77 -3.46
CA ASP A 119 2.21 5.61 -2.96
C ASP A 119 2.85 4.35 -3.54
N GLU A 120 3.54 4.49 -4.66
CA GLU A 120 4.26 3.41 -5.37
C GLU A 120 5.29 2.69 -4.50
N TYR A 121 5.82 3.35 -3.47
CA TYR A 121 6.84 2.77 -2.57
C TYR A 121 6.32 2.52 -1.16
N GLY A 122 5.00 2.60 -0.98
CA GLY A 122 4.29 2.33 0.26
C GLY A 122 4.07 0.84 0.53
N PHE A 123 3.01 0.53 1.25
CA PHE A 123 2.58 -0.86 1.42
C PHE A 123 1.87 -1.37 0.17
N TYR A 124 1.99 -2.67 -0.05
CA TYR A 124 1.27 -3.42 -1.07
C TYR A 124 0.39 -4.48 -0.43
N VAL A 125 -0.61 -4.90 -1.15
CA VAL A 125 -1.37 -6.13 -0.87
C VAL A 125 -1.19 -7.11 -2.02
N GLU A 126 -1.28 -8.39 -1.68
CA GLU A 126 -1.43 -9.49 -2.62
C GLU A 126 -2.74 -10.19 -2.31
N CYS A 127 -3.67 -10.21 -3.23
CA CYS A 127 -4.94 -10.91 -3.08
C CYS A 127 -5.26 -11.75 -4.33
N GLU A 128 -5.99 -12.81 -4.15
CA GLU A 128 -6.33 -13.74 -5.23
C GLU A 128 -7.12 -13.07 -6.37
N GLU A 129 -7.98 -12.09 -6.03
CA GLU A 129 -8.83 -11.40 -6.99
C GLU A 129 -8.16 -10.18 -7.64
N CYS A 130 -7.33 -9.45 -6.90
CA CYS A 130 -6.73 -8.20 -7.35
C CYS A 130 -5.26 -8.34 -7.79
N GLY A 131 -4.60 -9.45 -7.44
CA GLY A 131 -3.16 -9.60 -7.60
C GLY A 131 -2.37 -8.67 -6.67
N THR A 132 -1.15 -8.29 -7.09
CA THR A 132 -0.31 -7.35 -6.33
C THR A 132 -0.65 -5.90 -6.72
N GLU A 133 -1.13 -5.11 -5.77
CA GLU A 133 -1.43 -3.69 -5.98
C GLU A 133 -1.03 -2.85 -4.77
N THR A 134 -0.90 -1.53 -4.93
CA THR A 134 -0.62 -0.63 -3.81
C THR A 134 -1.74 -0.70 -2.77
N PHE A 135 -1.41 -0.42 -1.52
CA PHE A 135 -2.43 -0.39 -0.46
C PHE A 135 -3.48 0.70 -0.72
N ASP A 136 -3.08 1.82 -1.34
CA ASP A 136 -3.99 2.90 -1.73
C ASP A 136 -5.00 2.44 -2.81
N GLU A 137 -4.54 1.73 -3.86
CA GLU A 137 -5.43 1.16 -4.88
C GLU A 137 -6.39 0.15 -4.29
N PHE A 138 -5.90 -0.76 -3.46
CA PHE A 138 -6.72 -1.73 -2.74
C PHE A 138 -7.82 -1.03 -1.92
N VAL A 139 -7.47 -0.04 -1.08
CA VAL A 139 -8.47 0.70 -0.29
C VAL A 139 -9.47 1.43 -1.19
N ARG A 140 -9.03 1.97 -2.33
CA ARG A 140 -9.88 2.71 -3.28
C ARG A 140 -10.98 1.82 -3.86
N TYR A 141 -10.67 0.58 -4.20
CA TYR A 141 -11.61 -0.31 -4.90
C TYR A 141 -12.30 -1.33 -4.00
N THR A 142 -11.78 -1.61 -2.80
CA THR A 142 -12.42 -2.53 -1.87
C THR A 142 -13.80 -2.06 -1.41
N THR A 143 -14.66 -2.98 -0.98
CA THR A 143 -15.96 -2.66 -0.38
C THR A 143 -15.80 -2.34 1.09
N VAL A 144 -16.32 -1.16 1.51
CA VAL A 144 -16.34 -0.74 2.92
C VAL A 144 -17.08 -1.77 3.78
N GLY A 145 -16.54 -2.08 4.95
CA GLY A 145 -17.10 -3.06 5.89
C GLY A 145 -16.70 -4.52 5.61
N THR A 146 -15.97 -4.78 4.51
CA THR A 146 -15.46 -6.12 4.24
C THR A 146 -14.24 -6.42 5.12
N LYS A 147 -14.25 -7.60 5.76
CA LYS A 147 -13.15 -8.11 6.57
C LYS A 147 -12.13 -8.80 5.66
N TYR A 148 -10.86 -8.41 5.80
CA TYR A 148 -9.73 -9.02 5.12
C TYR A 148 -8.77 -9.64 6.13
N TYR A 149 -8.63 -10.96 6.10
CA TYR A 149 -7.63 -11.70 6.89
C TYR A 149 -6.25 -11.50 6.30
N ILE A 150 -5.24 -11.36 7.16
CA ILE A 150 -3.85 -11.15 6.76
C ILE A 150 -3.13 -12.49 6.82
N GLY A 151 -2.59 -12.94 5.70
CA GLY A 151 -1.75 -14.13 5.58
C GLY A 151 -0.27 -13.84 5.80
N ALA A 152 0.57 -14.15 4.83
CA ALA A 152 1.99 -13.86 4.84
C ALA A 152 2.30 -12.35 4.78
N THR A 153 3.50 -12.00 5.23
CA THR A 153 4.11 -10.68 4.98
C THR A 153 5.43 -10.88 4.27
N ILE A 154 5.68 -10.10 3.23
CA ILE A 154 6.90 -10.15 2.42
C ILE A 154 7.57 -8.76 2.51
N ASP A 155 8.86 -8.75 2.83
CA ASP A 155 9.68 -7.54 2.72
C ASP A 155 10.04 -7.28 1.27
N TYR A 156 10.02 -6.04 0.85
CA TYR A 156 10.57 -5.65 -0.44
C TYR A 156 11.46 -4.42 -0.31
N HIS A 157 12.45 -4.33 -1.17
CA HIS A 157 13.37 -3.20 -1.29
C HIS A 157 13.20 -2.52 -2.65
N CYS A 158 13.18 -1.18 -2.63
CA CYS A 158 13.09 -0.31 -3.79
C CYS A 158 14.06 0.88 -3.68
#